data_c93482f88ee1f6902924dde8353fc86b
#
_entry.id   c93482f88ee1f6902924dde8353fc86b
#
_cell.length_a   1.000
_cell.length_b   1.000
_cell.length_c   1.000
_cell.angle_alpha   90.00
_cell.angle_beta   90.00
_cell.angle_gamma   90.00
#
_symmetry.space_group_name_H-M   'P 1'
#
loop_
_entity.id
_entity.type
_entity.pdbx_description
1 polymer ?
#
loop_
_entity_poly.entity_id
_entity_poly.type
_entity_poly.pdbx_seq_one_letter_code
_entity_poly.pdbx_strand_id
1 'polypeptide(L)'
;TGDIVTKEAFENAVLIHAAISGSTNAMLHLPAIAHEYGIELDCDMFDRMHRGARWLLDVRPAGRWPAAYVWYAGGVPRVMERLRDLLHLDVLTVTGRTLGENLDELQKNGFYESCASYLQGTGVAPEDVIRPLEKPLGTDGAIAVLRGNLAPGGAVVKHTAVPEEMFGVTLRARPFDCEEDAIHAILTHAVHPGEAVFIRYEGPKGSGMPEMFYTTEAISSDPALARSIALITDGRFSGASKGPVIGHVSPEASSVSTSAGAACPSSEQTAPRKRRNRWRRSSLHAVLRGVPVRPDIQKVCSGFIPGTPYRPCAAAIWNSTLPQYRAYLSVSYEGKRKL
;
A
#
# COMPACT_ATOMS: atom_id res chain seq x y z
N THR A 1 -7.79 -22.29 -19.68
CA THR A 1 -7.44 -21.23 -18.69
C THR A 1 -8.00 -19.87 -19.14
N GLY A 2 -7.92 -19.53 -20.44
CA GLY A 2 -8.44 -18.27 -20.97
C GLY A 2 -9.94 -18.03 -20.72
N ASP A 3 -10.74 -19.09 -20.65
CA ASP A 3 -12.18 -18.99 -20.36
C ASP A 3 -12.46 -18.61 -18.89
N ILE A 4 -11.49 -18.79 -18.00
CA ILE A 4 -11.61 -18.50 -16.56
C ILE A 4 -10.97 -17.15 -16.22
N VAL A 5 -9.84 -16.84 -16.87
CA VAL A 5 -9.08 -15.61 -16.62
C VAL A 5 -9.61 -14.53 -17.53
N THR A 6 -10.69 -13.88 -17.10
CA THR A 6 -11.39 -12.82 -17.82
C THR A 6 -11.26 -11.48 -17.09
N LYS A 7 -11.64 -10.39 -17.74
CA LYS A 7 -11.67 -9.07 -17.13
C LYS A 7 -12.61 -9.03 -15.92
N GLU A 8 -13.79 -9.63 -16.06
CA GLU A 8 -14.81 -9.73 -15.01
C GLU A 8 -14.29 -10.51 -13.79
N ALA A 9 -13.51 -11.58 -14.04
CA ALA A 9 -12.87 -12.34 -12.95
C ALA A 9 -11.84 -11.48 -12.19
N PHE A 10 -11.08 -10.59 -12.88
CA PHE A 10 -10.19 -9.63 -12.22
C PHE A 10 -10.97 -8.55 -11.47
N GLU A 11 -12.07 -8.05 -12.01
CA GLU A 11 -12.94 -7.09 -11.32
C GLU A 11 -13.48 -7.70 -10.01
N ASN A 12 -13.94 -8.95 -10.05
CA ASN A 12 -14.32 -9.69 -8.85
C ASN A 12 -13.16 -9.80 -7.85
N ALA A 13 -11.97 -10.15 -8.32
CA ALA A 13 -10.79 -10.29 -7.47
C ALA A 13 -10.41 -8.96 -6.78
N VAL A 14 -10.45 -7.85 -7.51
CA VAL A 14 -10.15 -6.51 -6.96
C VAL A 14 -11.22 -6.08 -5.96
N LEU A 15 -12.50 -6.34 -6.22
CA LEU A 15 -13.59 -6.03 -5.29
C LEU A 15 -13.46 -6.81 -3.99
N ILE A 16 -13.20 -8.12 -4.07
CA ILE A 16 -12.98 -8.96 -2.89
C ILE A 16 -11.73 -8.49 -2.14
N HIS A 17 -10.65 -8.20 -2.85
CA HIS A 17 -9.41 -7.67 -2.27
C HIS A 17 -9.67 -6.37 -1.48
N ALA A 18 -10.50 -5.48 -2.02
CA ALA A 18 -10.91 -4.25 -1.34
C ALA A 18 -11.68 -4.55 -0.05
N ALA A 19 -12.63 -5.48 -0.10
CA ALA A 19 -13.48 -5.83 1.03
C ALA A 19 -12.75 -6.54 2.18
N ILE A 20 -11.71 -7.31 1.87
CA ILE A 20 -10.93 -8.03 2.89
C ILE A 20 -9.75 -7.23 3.45
N SER A 21 -9.54 -6.00 3.03
CA SER A 21 -8.33 -5.23 3.37
C SER A 21 -7.06 -5.99 2.95
N GLY A 22 -6.99 -6.37 1.67
CA GLY A 22 -5.93 -7.20 1.12
C GLY A 22 -4.55 -6.54 1.12
N SER A 23 -3.54 -7.31 0.75
CA SER A 23 -2.15 -6.86 0.68
C SER A 23 -1.93 -5.94 -0.53
N THR A 24 -1.11 -4.89 -0.36
CA THR A 24 -0.64 -4.05 -1.48
C THR A 24 0.08 -4.84 -2.57
N ASN A 25 0.63 -6.01 -2.26
CA ASN A 25 1.28 -6.89 -3.23
C ASN A 25 0.35 -7.34 -4.37
N ALA A 26 -0.98 -7.40 -4.14
CA ALA A 26 -1.95 -7.72 -5.18
C ALA A 26 -1.93 -6.69 -6.33
N MET A 27 -1.57 -5.43 -6.06
CA MET A 27 -1.44 -4.39 -7.07
C MET A 27 -0.22 -4.56 -7.99
N LEU A 28 0.67 -5.48 -7.70
CA LEU A 28 1.75 -5.92 -8.58
C LEU A 28 1.38 -7.21 -9.30
N HIS A 29 0.89 -8.18 -8.55
CA HIS A 29 0.69 -9.54 -9.06
C HIS A 29 -0.54 -9.67 -9.95
N LEU A 30 -1.67 -9.05 -9.60
CA LEU A 30 -2.87 -9.13 -10.45
C LEU A 30 -2.67 -8.44 -11.80
N PRO A 31 -2.10 -7.22 -11.90
CA PRO A 31 -1.74 -6.64 -13.20
C PRO A 31 -0.75 -7.47 -14.01
N ALA A 32 0.26 -8.07 -13.35
CA ALA A 32 1.22 -8.92 -14.04
C ALA A 32 0.55 -10.17 -14.65
N ILE A 33 -0.36 -10.82 -13.91
CA ILE A 33 -1.13 -11.94 -14.42
C ILE A 33 -2.08 -11.49 -15.55
N ALA A 34 -2.77 -10.37 -15.38
CA ALA A 34 -3.70 -9.83 -16.37
C ALA A 34 -2.98 -9.54 -17.71
N HIS A 35 -1.76 -8.99 -17.63
CA HIS A 35 -0.93 -8.69 -18.79
C HIS A 35 -0.64 -9.93 -19.64
N GLU A 36 -0.37 -11.08 -19.04
CA GLU A 36 -0.13 -12.35 -19.74
C GLU A 36 -1.35 -12.84 -20.54
N TYR A 37 -2.54 -12.33 -20.20
CA TYR A 37 -3.80 -12.60 -20.90
C TYR A 37 -4.26 -11.44 -21.80
N GLY A 38 -3.45 -10.39 -21.96
CA GLY A 38 -3.81 -9.22 -22.74
C GLY A 38 -4.92 -8.36 -22.10
N ILE A 39 -5.12 -8.49 -20.78
CA ILE A 39 -6.12 -7.75 -20.00
C ILE A 39 -5.43 -6.56 -19.35
N GLU A 40 -5.95 -5.35 -19.61
CA GLU A 40 -5.45 -4.13 -18.98
C GLU A 40 -6.04 -4.00 -17.56
N LEU A 41 -5.14 -3.95 -16.58
CA LEU A 41 -5.47 -3.78 -15.16
C LEU A 41 -4.45 -2.81 -14.55
N ASP A 42 -4.84 -1.56 -14.38
CA ASP A 42 -3.98 -0.49 -13.90
C ASP A 42 -4.26 -0.08 -12.45
N CYS A 43 -3.40 0.75 -11.88
CA CYS A 43 -3.56 1.23 -10.51
C CYS A 43 -4.78 2.17 -10.35
N ASP A 44 -5.21 2.84 -11.41
CA ASP A 44 -6.37 3.73 -11.37
C ASP A 44 -7.68 2.92 -11.28
N MET A 45 -7.73 1.75 -11.91
CA MET A 45 -8.83 0.80 -11.75
C MET A 45 -8.92 0.30 -10.30
N PHE A 46 -7.79 -0.09 -9.69
CA PHE A 46 -7.76 -0.44 -8.27
C PHE A 46 -8.28 0.71 -7.39
N ASP A 47 -7.80 1.93 -7.59
CA ASP A 47 -8.22 3.08 -6.78
C ASP A 47 -9.72 3.35 -6.91
N ARG A 48 -10.26 3.33 -8.14
CA ARG A 48 -11.71 3.51 -8.37
C ARG A 48 -12.54 2.42 -7.68
N MET A 49 -12.14 1.16 -7.83
CA MET A 49 -12.88 0.05 -7.24
C MET A 49 -12.81 0.07 -5.71
N HIS A 50 -11.65 0.37 -5.13
CA HIS A 50 -11.50 0.51 -3.69
C HIS A 50 -12.34 1.64 -3.12
N ARG A 51 -12.42 2.80 -3.80
CA ARG A 51 -13.28 3.91 -3.36
C ARG A 51 -14.77 3.57 -3.38
N GLY A 52 -15.18 2.66 -4.25
CA GLY A 52 -16.57 2.19 -4.36
C GLY A 52 -16.92 0.99 -3.47
N ALA A 53 -15.90 0.32 -2.93
CA ALA A 53 -16.08 -0.90 -2.14
C ALA A 53 -16.48 -0.61 -0.69
N ARG A 54 -16.71 -1.69 0.08
CA ARG A 54 -16.92 -1.66 1.52
C ARG A 54 -15.88 -2.56 2.19
N TRP A 55 -15.24 -2.07 3.26
CA TRP A 55 -14.38 -2.91 4.07
C TRP A 55 -15.21 -3.75 5.04
N LEU A 56 -15.14 -5.07 4.89
CA LEU A 56 -15.99 -6.01 5.61
C LEU A 56 -15.23 -6.91 6.60
N LEU A 57 -13.95 -7.17 6.37
CA LEU A 57 -13.19 -8.18 7.13
C LEU A 57 -12.47 -7.56 8.32
N ASP A 58 -12.89 -7.93 9.56
CA ASP A 58 -12.36 -7.42 10.82
C ASP A 58 -11.24 -8.33 11.37
N VAL A 59 -10.14 -8.50 10.60
CA VAL A 59 -8.99 -9.30 11.02
C VAL A 59 -7.69 -8.52 10.97
N ARG A 60 -6.73 -8.96 11.78
CA ARG A 60 -5.38 -8.36 11.82
C ARG A 60 -4.70 -8.42 10.45
N PRO A 61 -3.87 -7.41 10.09
CA PRO A 61 -3.38 -6.30 10.95
C PRO A 61 -4.33 -5.10 11.08
N ALA A 62 -5.31 -4.95 10.19
CA ALA A 62 -6.21 -3.78 10.18
C ALA A 62 -7.41 -3.93 11.14
N GLY A 63 -7.80 -5.14 11.48
CA GLY A 63 -8.93 -5.45 12.34
C GLY A 63 -8.54 -6.15 13.65
N ARG A 64 -9.54 -6.72 14.34
CA ARG A 64 -9.40 -7.23 15.72
C ARG A 64 -9.00 -8.70 15.79
N TRP A 65 -9.60 -9.54 14.93
CA TRP A 65 -9.57 -10.99 15.08
C TRP A 65 -8.33 -11.62 14.44
N PRO A 66 -7.89 -12.80 14.90
CA PRO A 66 -6.88 -13.59 14.22
C PRO A 66 -7.32 -14.03 12.83
N ALA A 67 -6.39 -14.23 11.90
CA ALA A 67 -6.69 -14.65 10.53
C ALA A 67 -7.46 -16.00 10.44
N ALA A 68 -7.25 -16.92 11.39
CA ALA A 68 -7.99 -18.19 11.44
C ALA A 68 -9.50 -17.99 11.53
N TYR A 69 -9.96 -16.90 12.16
CA TYR A 69 -11.40 -16.60 12.28
C TYR A 69 -12.06 -16.29 10.95
N VAL A 70 -11.31 -15.91 9.91
CA VAL A 70 -11.85 -15.77 8.55
C VAL A 70 -12.48 -17.08 8.10
N TRP A 71 -11.75 -18.19 8.26
CA TRP A 71 -12.23 -19.52 7.92
C TRP A 71 -13.46 -19.90 8.77
N TYR A 72 -13.41 -19.67 10.07
CA TYR A 72 -14.51 -19.98 10.97
C TYR A 72 -15.77 -19.16 10.69
N ALA A 73 -15.62 -17.96 10.13
CA ALA A 73 -16.74 -17.13 9.70
C ALA A 73 -17.26 -17.46 8.27
N GLY A 74 -16.72 -18.50 7.62
CA GLY A 74 -17.12 -18.96 6.29
C GLY A 74 -16.16 -18.60 5.16
N GLY A 75 -14.98 -18.07 5.48
CA GLY A 75 -13.89 -17.83 4.53
C GLY A 75 -14.19 -16.76 3.47
N VAL A 76 -13.36 -16.76 2.43
CA VAL A 76 -13.57 -15.89 1.25
C VAL A 76 -14.94 -16.13 0.59
N PRO A 77 -15.49 -17.36 0.52
CA PRO A 77 -16.84 -17.56 0.02
C PRO A 77 -17.91 -16.74 0.76
N ARG A 78 -17.80 -16.58 2.08
CA ARG A 78 -18.74 -15.73 2.83
C ARG A 78 -18.58 -14.25 2.48
N VAL A 79 -17.35 -13.78 2.20
CA VAL A 79 -17.14 -12.42 1.69
C VAL A 79 -17.80 -12.25 0.32
N MET A 80 -17.65 -13.24 -0.56
CA MET A 80 -18.31 -13.25 -1.87
C MET A 80 -19.84 -13.20 -1.74
N GLU A 81 -20.41 -13.96 -0.80
CA GLU A 81 -21.85 -13.93 -0.52
C GLU A 81 -22.33 -12.54 -0.04
N ARG A 82 -21.52 -11.85 0.79
CA ARG A 82 -21.85 -10.47 1.22
C ARG A 82 -21.81 -9.47 0.08
N LEU A 83 -21.03 -9.77 -0.96
CA LEU A 83 -20.84 -8.92 -2.15
C LEU A 83 -21.61 -9.44 -3.37
N ARG A 84 -22.50 -10.43 -3.21
CA ARG A 84 -23.09 -11.20 -4.30
C ARG A 84 -23.66 -10.31 -5.41
N ASP A 85 -24.41 -9.28 -5.05
CA ASP A 85 -25.07 -8.36 -5.99
C ASP A 85 -24.10 -7.42 -6.73
N LEU A 86 -22.83 -7.39 -6.32
CA LEU A 86 -21.75 -6.57 -6.89
C LEU A 86 -20.76 -7.39 -7.71
N LEU A 87 -20.86 -8.72 -7.66
CA LEU A 87 -19.96 -9.63 -8.35
C LEU A 87 -20.52 -10.08 -9.70
N HIS A 88 -19.64 -10.33 -10.66
CA HIS A 88 -19.95 -11.04 -11.89
C HIS A 88 -20.10 -12.53 -11.57
N LEU A 89 -21.32 -13.01 -11.35
CA LEU A 89 -21.60 -14.37 -10.90
C LEU A 89 -21.55 -15.41 -12.02
N ASP A 90 -21.61 -14.99 -13.25
CA ASP A 90 -21.58 -15.81 -14.48
C ASP A 90 -20.17 -16.19 -14.93
N VAL A 91 -19.11 -15.62 -14.29
CA VAL A 91 -17.73 -15.98 -14.61
C VAL A 91 -17.47 -17.46 -14.31
N LEU A 92 -16.83 -18.15 -15.26
CA LEU A 92 -16.44 -19.54 -15.13
C LEU A 92 -15.30 -19.69 -14.11
N THR A 93 -15.35 -20.76 -13.32
CA THR A 93 -14.33 -21.08 -12.33
C THR A 93 -13.60 -22.38 -12.65
N VAL A 94 -12.57 -22.70 -11.87
CA VAL A 94 -11.77 -23.95 -12.02
C VAL A 94 -12.59 -25.22 -11.79
N THR A 95 -13.79 -25.12 -11.20
CA THR A 95 -14.68 -26.27 -11.01
C THR A 95 -15.46 -26.63 -12.28
N GLY A 96 -15.37 -25.83 -13.34
CA GLY A 96 -16.20 -25.95 -14.55
C GLY A 96 -17.62 -25.41 -14.38
N ARG A 97 -17.91 -24.78 -13.23
CA ARG A 97 -19.16 -24.08 -12.93
C ARG A 97 -18.93 -22.58 -12.81
N THR A 98 -19.99 -21.81 -12.86
CA THR A 98 -19.93 -20.39 -12.61
C THR A 98 -19.65 -20.08 -11.13
N LEU A 99 -19.24 -18.84 -10.84
CA LEU A 99 -19.07 -18.38 -9.47
C LEU A 99 -20.38 -18.48 -8.68
N GLY A 100 -21.50 -18.07 -9.28
CA GLY A 100 -22.83 -18.12 -8.66
C GLY A 100 -23.22 -19.56 -8.29
N GLU A 101 -23.06 -20.51 -9.22
CA GLU A 101 -23.36 -21.93 -8.97
C GLU A 101 -22.51 -22.52 -7.83
N ASN A 102 -21.22 -22.13 -7.73
CA ASN A 102 -20.38 -22.58 -6.64
C ASN A 102 -20.82 -22.02 -5.28
N LEU A 103 -21.20 -20.74 -5.22
CA LEU A 103 -21.72 -20.12 -4.00
C LEU A 103 -23.04 -20.78 -3.57
N ASP A 104 -23.95 -21.05 -4.50
CA ASP A 104 -25.21 -21.75 -4.23
C ASP A 104 -24.99 -23.16 -3.68
N GLU A 105 -23.98 -23.87 -4.20
CA GLU A 105 -23.61 -25.20 -3.71
C GLU A 105 -23.09 -25.14 -2.26
N LEU A 106 -22.25 -24.15 -1.93
CA LEU A 106 -21.74 -23.96 -0.57
C LEU A 106 -22.84 -23.59 0.42
N GLN A 107 -23.86 -22.87 -0.02
CA GLN A 107 -25.04 -22.56 0.80
C GLN A 107 -25.88 -23.83 1.06
N LYS A 108 -26.06 -24.68 0.04
CA LYS A 108 -26.91 -25.88 0.14
C LYS A 108 -26.28 -27.01 0.94
N ASN A 109 -24.95 -27.16 0.91
CA ASN A 109 -24.25 -28.30 1.50
C ASN A 109 -23.88 -28.09 2.99
N GLY A 110 -24.28 -26.98 3.62
CA GLY A 110 -24.02 -26.70 5.04
C GLY A 110 -22.58 -26.24 5.33
N PHE A 111 -21.84 -25.76 4.32
CA PHE A 111 -20.46 -25.31 4.48
C PHE A 111 -20.34 -24.18 5.54
N TYR A 112 -21.24 -23.19 5.48
CA TYR A 112 -21.18 -22.04 6.37
C TYR A 112 -21.51 -22.40 7.83
N GLU A 113 -22.47 -23.29 8.04
CA GLU A 113 -22.84 -23.82 9.35
C GLU A 113 -21.67 -24.64 9.95
N SER A 114 -21.02 -25.44 9.11
CA SER A 114 -19.84 -26.19 9.51
C SER A 114 -18.71 -25.26 9.93
N CYS A 115 -18.42 -24.19 9.16
CA CYS A 115 -17.43 -23.19 9.52
C CYS A 115 -17.78 -22.49 10.84
N ALA A 116 -19.02 -22.05 11.00
CA ALA A 116 -19.48 -21.33 12.20
C ALA A 116 -19.41 -22.19 13.47
N SER A 117 -19.46 -23.52 13.34
CA SER A 117 -19.31 -24.43 14.49
C SER A 117 -17.99 -24.24 15.24
N TYR A 118 -16.91 -23.79 14.56
CA TYR A 118 -15.62 -23.49 15.18
C TYR A 118 -15.62 -22.22 16.03
N LEU A 119 -16.64 -21.36 15.91
CA LEU A 119 -16.82 -20.18 16.76
C LEU A 119 -17.65 -20.47 18.00
N GLN A 120 -18.26 -21.65 18.10
CA GLN A 120 -19.06 -22.03 19.27
C GLN A 120 -18.21 -21.94 20.55
N GLY A 121 -18.77 -21.31 21.59
CA GLY A 121 -18.08 -21.12 22.87
C GLY A 121 -17.05 -19.97 22.92
N THR A 122 -16.76 -19.32 21.79
CA THR A 122 -15.83 -18.16 21.78
C THR A 122 -16.50 -16.83 22.09
N GLY A 123 -17.83 -16.77 22.04
CA GLY A 123 -18.60 -15.53 22.16
C GLY A 123 -18.52 -14.62 20.92
N VAL A 124 -17.98 -15.12 19.80
CA VAL A 124 -17.82 -14.37 18.55
C VAL A 124 -18.79 -14.90 17.50
N ALA A 125 -19.60 -14.03 16.91
CA ALA A 125 -20.46 -14.38 15.80
C ALA A 125 -19.70 -14.26 14.46
N PRO A 126 -20.06 -15.03 13.42
CA PRO A 126 -19.48 -14.88 12.08
C PRO A 126 -19.54 -13.44 11.56
N GLU A 127 -20.62 -12.71 11.85
CA GLU A 127 -20.82 -11.31 11.47
C GLU A 127 -19.90 -10.32 12.19
N ASP A 128 -19.30 -10.71 13.30
CA ASP A 128 -18.27 -9.91 13.97
C ASP A 128 -16.94 -9.95 13.23
N VAL A 129 -16.70 -11.00 12.48
CA VAL A 129 -15.48 -11.23 11.70
C VAL A 129 -15.63 -10.77 10.25
N ILE A 130 -16.72 -11.21 9.59
CA ILE A 130 -17.08 -10.83 8.21
C ILE A 130 -18.37 -10.02 8.28
N ARG A 131 -18.26 -8.71 8.28
CA ARG A 131 -19.38 -7.78 8.42
C ARG A 131 -20.37 -7.92 7.28
N PRO A 132 -21.68 -7.74 7.55
CA PRO A 132 -22.66 -7.56 6.50
C PRO A 132 -22.44 -6.24 5.75
N LEU A 133 -22.87 -6.18 4.49
CA LEU A 133 -22.66 -5.02 3.60
C LEU A 133 -23.28 -3.73 4.16
N GLU A 134 -24.39 -3.85 4.93
CA GLU A 134 -25.13 -2.76 5.55
C GLU A 134 -24.42 -2.18 6.80
N LYS A 135 -23.48 -2.94 7.38
CA LYS A 135 -22.71 -2.54 8.58
C LYS A 135 -21.22 -2.78 8.38
N PRO A 136 -20.61 -2.15 7.38
CA PRO A 136 -19.19 -2.34 7.08
C PRO A 136 -18.31 -1.71 8.16
N LEU A 137 -17.03 -2.06 8.15
CA LEU A 137 -16.00 -1.41 8.98
C LEU A 137 -15.59 -0.05 8.40
N GLY A 138 -15.68 0.11 7.09
CA GLY A 138 -15.40 1.34 6.36
C GLY A 138 -16.24 1.45 5.10
N THR A 139 -16.46 2.68 4.66
CA THR A 139 -17.27 3.02 3.49
C THR A 139 -16.50 2.96 2.18
N ASP A 140 -15.23 2.60 2.24
CA ASP A 140 -14.29 2.42 1.15
C ASP A 140 -13.43 1.17 1.41
N GLY A 141 -12.76 0.70 0.37
CA GLY A 141 -11.81 -0.41 0.47
C GLY A 141 -10.50 0.01 1.11
N ALA A 142 -9.60 -0.95 1.30
CA ALA A 142 -8.43 -0.80 2.17
C ALA A 142 -7.28 0.00 1.58
N ILE A 143 -7.18 0.10 0.26
CA ILE A 143 -6.02 0.69 -0.42
C ILE A 143 -6.41 2.02 -1.06
N ALA A 144 -5.51 2.99 -0.96
CA ALA A 144 -5.54 4.22 -1.73
C ALA A 144 -4.28 4.37 -2.59
N VAL A 145 -4.46 4.85 -3.81
CA VAL A 145 -3.35 5.27 -4.67
C VAL A 145 -3.11 6.75 -4.44
N LEU A 146 -1.90 7.05 -3.98
CA LEU A 146 -1.45 8.42 -3.71
C LEU A 146 -0.72 8.96 -4.93
N ARG A 147 -0.97 10.23 -5.26
CA ARG A 147 -0.29 10.93 -6.36
C ARG A 147 0.20 12.28 -5.87
N GLY A 148 1.33 12.72 -6.41
CA GLY A 148 1.94 14.00 -6.09
C GLY A 148 3.27 14.18 -6.77
N ASN A 149 3.96 15.28 -6.46
CA ASN A 149 5.28 15.58 -7.05
C ASN A 149 6.35 14.54 -6.68
N LEU A 150 6.20 13.86 -5.54
CA LEU A 150 7.09 12.78 -5.12
C LEU A 150 6.80 11.47 -5.87
N ALA A 151 5.55 11.20 -6.15
CA ALA A 151 5.08 9.98 -6.80
C ALA A 151 4.11 10.31 -7.95
N PRO A 152 4.57 10.91 -9.05
CA PRO A 152 3.71 11.25 -10.19
C PRO A 152 3.13 10.02 -10.87
N GLY A 153 3.84 8.89 -10.84
CA GLY A 153 3.34 7.59 -11.30
C GLY A 153 2.45 6.86 -10.30
N GLY A 154 2.33 7.38 -9.09
CA GLY A 154 1.55 6.83 -8.00
C GLY A 154 2.40 6.21 -6.89
N ALA A 155 1.79 6.03 -5.73
CA ALA A 155 2.28 5.26 -4.60
C ALA A 155 1.09 4.63 -3.91
N VAL A 156 1.30 3.58 -3.11
CA VAL A 156 0.22 2.78 -2.55
C VAL A 156 0.29 2.78 -1.03
N VAL A 157 -0.85 3.01 -0.40
CA VAL A 157 -1.00 2.91 1.05
C VAL A 157 -2.20 2.05 1.41
N LYS A 158 -2.03 1.19 2.40
CA LYS A 158 -3.14 0.49 3.06
C LYS A 158 -3.68 1.38 4.16
N HIS A 159 -4.58 2.30 3.80
CA HIS A 159 -5.05 3.36 4.70
C HIS A 159 -5.81 2.82 5.93
N THR A 160 -6.43 1.64 5.83
CA THR A 160 -7.10 0.99 6.96
C THR A 160 -6.15 0.56 8.10
N ALA A 161 -4.84 0.48 7.82
CA ALA A 161 -3.81 0.17 8.82
C ALA A 161 -3.08 1.42 9.34
N VAL A 162 -3.42 2.61 8.83
CA VAL A 162 -2.82 3.89 9.24
C VAL A 162 -3.57 4.45 10.44
N PRO A 163 -2.88 4.84 11.54
CA PRO A 163 -3.50 5.53 12.66
C PRO A 163 -4.15 6.84 12.23
N GLU A 164 -5.29 7.19 12.84
CA GLU A 164 -6.08 8.36 12.44
C GLU A 164 -5.30 9.67 12.58
N GLU A 165 -4.47 9.77 13.61
CA GLU A 165 -3.59 10.91 13.87
C GLU A 165 -2.52 11.14 12.80
N MET A 166 -2.27 10.15 11.94
CA MET A 166 -1.28 10.23 10.87
C MET A 166 -1.86 10.68 9.53
N PHE A 167 -3.17 10.93 9.44
CA PHE A 167 -3.77 11.54 8.24
C PHE A 167 -3.58 13.05 8.23
N GLY A 168 -3.17 13.59 7.08
CA GLY A 168 -3.00 15.04 6.89
C GLY A 168 -1.80 15.64 7.62
N VAL A 169 -0.88 14.84 8.15
CA VAL A 169 0.31 15.33 8.84
C VAL A 169 1.40 15.79 7.88
N THR A 170 2.25 16.68 8.37
CA THR A 170 3.47 17.10 7.69
C THR A 170 4.67 16.54 8.44
N LEU A 171 5.50 15.76 7.75
CA LEU A 171 6.65 15.07 8.32
C LEU A 171 7.94 15.57 7.67
N ARG A 172 9.03 15.47 8.42
CA ARG A 172 10.37 15.80 7.93
C ARG A 172 10.99 14.59 7.24
N ALA A 173 11.37 14.71 5.96
CA ALA A 173 11.97 13.63 5.21
C ALA A 173 13.36 13.23 5.74
N ARG A 174 13.58 11.92 5.85
CA ARG A 174 14.85 11.30 6.20
C ARG A 174 15.18 10.18 5.21
N PRO A 175 15.94 10.48 4.13
CA PRO A 175 16.25 9.52 3.09
C PRO A 175 17.39 8.60 3.48
N PHE A 176 17.28 7.34 3.04
CA PHE A 176 18.28 6.28 3.07
C PHE A 176 18.38 5.64 1.70
N ASP A 177 19.55 5.11 1.35
CA ASP A 177 19.81 4.52 0.05
C ASP A 177 19.74 2.99 0.07
N CYS A 178 19.46 2.40 1.22
CA CYS A 178 19.17 0.97 1.40
C CYS A 178 18.40 0.74 2.71
N GLU A 179 17.80 -0.45 2.85
CA GLU A 179 17.04 -0.85 4.02
C GLU A 179 17.93 -0.93 5.28
N GLU A 180 19.13 -1.47 5.17
CA GLU A 180 20.06 -1.70 6.29
C GLU A 180 20.44 -0.41 7.01
N ASP A 181 20.72 0.66 6.25
CA ASP A 181 21.03 1.97 6.82
C ASP A 181 19.84 2.57 7.57
N ALA A 182 18.61 2.35 7.05
CA ALA A 182 17.39 2.78 7.72
C ALA A 182 17.17 2.01 9.02
N ILE A 183 17.31 0.68 9.01
CA ILE A 183 17.20 -0.17 10.19
C ILE A 183 18.22 0.26 11.25
N HIS A 184 19.50 0.43 10.86
CA HIS A 184 20.54 0.89 11.77
C HIS A 184 20.17 2.23 12.42
N ALA A 185 19.69 3.19 11.63
CA ALA A 185 19.30 4.50 12.14
C ALA A 185 18.10 4.44 13.11
N ILE A 186 17.13 3.53 12.88
CA ILE A 186 15.99 3.32 13.76
C ILE A 186 16.47 2.69 15.09
N LEU A 187 17.22 1.59 15.02
CA LEU A 187 17.69 0.86 16.20
C LEU A 187 18.67 1.65 17.06
N THR A 188 19.41 2.60 16.47
CA THR A 188 20.31 3.51 17.20
C THR A 188 19.63 4.81 17.64
N HIS A 189 18.27 4.88 17.57
CA HIS A 189 17.48 6.05 17.93
C HIS A 189 17.87 7.34 17.21
N ALA A 190 18.41 7.20 15.98
CA ALA A 190 18.76 8.35 15.16
C ALA A 190 17.55 8.85 14.33
N VAL A 191 16.47 8.10 14.25
CA VAL A 191 15.17 8.51 13.69
C VAL A 191 14.30 9.02 14.83
N HIS A 192 13.57 10.12 14.61
CA HIS A 192 12.79 10.80 15.64
C HIS A 192 11.33 10.92 15.26
N PRO A 193 10.41 11.05 16.23
CA PRO A 193 9.00 11.40 15.99
C PRO A 193 8.85 12.60 15.06
N GLY A 194 7.89 12.55 14.13
CA GLY A 194 7.67 13.59 13.13
C GLY A 194 8.57 13.50 11.90
N GLU A 195 9.33 12.40 11.75
CA GLU A 195 10.13 12.14 10.54
C GLU A 195 9.39 11.16 9.59
N ALA A 196 9.68 11.28 8.30
CA ALA A 196 9.32 10.32 7.27
C ALA A 196 10.59 9.63 6.78
N VAL A 197 10.72 8.34 7.04
CA VAL A 197 11.82 7.50 6.59
C VAL A 197 11.59 7.15 5.12
N PHE A 198 12.51 7.52 4.25
CA PHE A 198 12.49 7.18 2.83
C PHE A 198 13.59 6.16 2.54
N ILE A 199 13.22 4.99 2.04
CA ILE A 199 14.17 3.98 1.55
C ILE A 199 14.09 3.98 0.03
N ARG A 200 15.21 4.28 -0.62
CA ARG A 200 15.34 4.44 -2.07
C ARG A 200 16.13 3.29 -2.68
N TYR A 201 15.99 3.13 -4.00
CA TYR A 201 16.70 2.12 -4.80
C TYR A 201 16.30 0.67 -4.47
N GLU A 202 15.12 0.51 -3.88
CA GLU A 202 14.53 -0.79 -3.56
C GLU A 202 13.40 -1.17 -4.54
N GLY A 203 13.24 -0.41 -5.63
CA GLY A 203 12.31 -0.71 -6.70
C GLY A 203 12.75 -1.86 -7.60
N PRO A 204 11.96 -2.19 -8.64
CA PRO A 204 12.22 -3.33 -9.55
C PRO A 204 13.60 -3.30 -10.20
N LYS A 205 14.11 -2.12 -10.58
CA LYS A 205 15.43 -1.93 -11.20
C LYS A 205 16.55 -1.76 -10.18
N GLY A 206 16.22 -1.31 -8.98
CA GLY A 206 17.18 -1.12 -7.89
C GLY A 206 17.65 -2.44 -7.34
N SER A 207 16.82 -3.07 -6.51
CA SER A 207 17.15 -4.32 -5.80
C SER A 207 16.15 -5.47 -6.06
N GLY A 208 15.22 -5.29 -7.02
CA GLY A 208 14.20 -6.30 -7.34
C GLY A 208 12.93 -6.19 -6.51
N MET A 209 12.70 -5.04 -5.86
CA MET A 209 11.48 -4.71 -5.12
C MET A 209 11.21 -5.66 -3.93
N PRO A 210 12.16 -5.83 -2.99
CA PRO A 210 11.96 -6.65 -1.81
C PRO A 210 10.90 -6.05 -0.88
N GLU A 211 10.43 -6.85 0.08
CA GLU A 211 9.57 -6.37 1.16
C GLU A 211 10.40 -5.73 2.28
N MET A 212 10.08 -4.50 2.66
CA MET A 212 10.71 -3.77 3.77
C MET A 212 10.20 -4.30 5.13
N PHE A 213 10.32 -5.61 5.34
CA PHE A 213 9.79 -6.28 6.53
C PHE A 213 10.57 -5.91 7.80
N TYR A 214 11.88 -6.00 7.75
CA TYR A 214 12.73 -5.75 8.92
C TYR A 214 12.69 -4.29 9.38
N THR A 215 12.55 -3.35 8.44
CA THR A 215 12.34 -1.94 8.79
C THR A 215 11.00 -1.73 9.52
N THR A 216 9.92 -2.39 9.06
CA THR A 216 8.62 -2.29 9.75
C THR A 216 8.67 -2.89 11.14
N GLU A 217 9.39 -3.99 11.34
CA GLU A 217 9.60 -4.60 12.66
C GLU A 217 10.45 -3.70 13.58
N ALA A 218 11.53 -3.10 13.05
CA ALA A 218 12.34 -2.15 13.80
C ALA A 218 11.53 -0.93 14.29
N ILE A 219 10.65 -0.39 13.43
CA ILE A 219 9.73 0.70 13.80
C ILE A 219 8.72 0.23 14.86
N SER A 220 8.17 -0.97 14.68
CA SER A 220 7.15 -1.52 15.59
C SER A 220 7.69 -1.85 16.98
N SER A 221 9.02 -2.04 17.12
CA SER A 221 9.67 -2.26 18.41
C SER A 221 9.67 -1.01 19.31
N ASP A 222 9.48 0.18 18.72
CA ASP A 222 9.32 1.44 19.46
C ASP A 222 7.90 2.00 19.25
N PRO A 223 7.00 1.88 20.26
CA PRO A 223 5.63 2.36 20.16
C PRO A 223 5.48 3.87 19.87
N ALA A 224 6.49 4.68 20.26
CA ALA A 224 6.48 6.13 20.00
C ALA A 224 6.76 6.41 18.52
N LEU A 225 7.71 5.70 17.93
CA LEU A 225 8.00 5.80 16.48
C LEU A 225 6.86 5.24 15.66
N ALA A 226 6.29 4.10 16.02
CA ALA A 226 5.22 3.42 15.26
C ALA A 226 3.98 4.30 15.01
N ARG A 227 3.74 5.31 15.84
CA ARG A 227 2.60 6.23 15.74
C ARG A 227 2.94 7.61 15.19
N SER A 228 4.21 7.91 14.99
CA SER A 228 4.66 9.29 14.74
C SER A 228 5.53 9.49 13.51
N ILE A 229 5.90 8.39 12.84
CA ILE A 229 6.70 8.43 11.60
C ILE A 229 5.95 7.74 10.46
N ALA A 230 6.32 8.09 9.22
CA ALA A 230 5.92 7.34 8.04
C ALA A 230 7.12 6.62 7.43
N LEU A 231 6.90 5.45 6.84
CA LEU A 231 7.89 4.70 6.06
C LEU A 231 7.49 4.70 4.59
N ILE A 232 8.38 5.13 3.73
CA ILE A 232 8.11 5.36 2.31
C ILE A 232 9.21 4.71 1.49
N THR A 233 8.84 3.95 0.44
CA THR A 233 9.81 3.25 -0.41
C THR A 233 9.30 3.03 -1.83
N ASP A 234 10.22 2.93 -2.78
CA ASP A 234 9.95 2.40 -4.12
C ASP A 234 9.94 0.85 -4.15
N GLY A 235 10.32 0.20 -3.03
CA GLY A 235 10.06 -1.21 -2.76
C GLY A 235 8.61 -1.48 -2.37
N ARG A 236 8.36 -2.57 -1.65
CA ARG A 236 7.03 -3.00 -1.20
C ARG A 236 7.03 -3.42 0.27
N PHE A 237 5.84 -3.73 0.78
CA PHE A 237 5.64 -4.13 2.16
C PHE A 237 4.95 -5.49 2.25
N SER A 238 5.20 -6.20 3.35
CA SER A 238 4.41 -7.36 3.74
C SER A 238 2.94 -6.97 3.98
N GLY A 239 2.01 -7.87 3.67
CA GLY A 239 0.59 -7.68 3.96
C GLY A 239 0.28 -7.54 5.45
N ALA A 240 1.21 -7.93 6.33
CA ALA A 240 1.11 -7.81 7.79
C ALA A 240 1.62 -6.47 8.34
N SER A 241 2.22 -5.61 7.52
CA SER A 241 2.75 -4.31 7.94
C SER A 241 1.66 -3.41 8.50
N LYS A 242 1.98 -2.70 9.58
CA LYS A 242 1.12 -1.73 10.28
C LYS A 242 1.70 -0.33 10.19
N GLY A 243 0.83 0.67 10.40
CA GLY A 243 1.23 2.06 10.43
C GLY A 243 1.22 2.73 9.05
N PRO A 244 1.71 3.98 8.96
CA PRO A 244 1.72 4.77 7.74
C PRO A 244 2.87 4.34 6.82
N VAL A 245 2.69 3.18 6.17
CA VAL A 245 3.65 2.62 5.21
C VAL A 245 3.16 2.85 3.79
N ILE A 246 3.97 3.53 2.99
CA ILE A 246 3.69 3.94 1.61
C ILE A 246 4.72 3.29 0.71
N GLY A 247 4.28 2.29 -0.07
CA GLY A 247 5.13 1.55 -0.99
C GLY A 247 4.86 1.85 -2.45
N HIS A 248 5.57 1.14 -3.33
CA HIS A 248 5.41 1.19 -4.78
C HIS A 248 5.54 2.63 -5.34
N VAL A 249 6.40 3.46 -4.72
CA VAL A 249 6.59 4.84 -5.18
C VAL A 249 7.12 4.83 -6.61
N SER A 250 6.38 5.48 -7.51
CA SER A 250 6.71 5.50 -8.94
C SER A 250 6.83 6.95 -9.45
N PRO A 251 7.85 7.22 -10.29
CA PRO A 251 8.93 6.32 -10.73
C PRO A 251 9.87 5.94 -9.59
N GLU A 252 10.45 4.73 -9.66
CA GLU A 252 11.48 4.32 -8.71
C GLU A 252 12.75 5.17 -8.82
N ALA A 253 13.52 5.30 -7.74
CA ALA A 253 14.71 6.13 -7.69
C ALA A 253 15.76 5.77 -8.75
N SER A 254 15.96 4.49 -9.02
CA SER A 254 16.87 3.98 -10.07
C SER A 254 16.49 4.39 -11.48
N SER A 255 15.20 4.65 -11.76
CA SER A 255 14.73 5.12 -13.08
C SER A 255 14.95 6.60 -13.30
N VAL A 256 15.15 7.38 -12.24
CA VAL A 256 15.30 8.84 -12.27
C VAL A 256 16.75 9.26 -12.28
N SER A 257 17.67 8.40 -11.85
CA SER A 257 19.11 8.65 -11.79
C SER A 257 19.73 8.61 -13.21
N THR A 258 20.10 9.77 -13.74
CA THR A 258 20.71 9.90 -15.08
C THR A 258 22.23 9.90 -15.07
N SER A 259 22.97 9.78 -13.94
CA SER A 259 24.45 9.92 -14.02
C SER A 259 25.29 9.41 -12.86
N ALA A 260 24.76 8.75 -11.86
CA ALA A 260 25.61 8.17 -10.81
C ALA A 260 25.06 6.80 -10.41
N GLY A 261 25.63 5.76 -11.00
CA GLY A 261 25.38 4.37 -10.58
C GLY A 261 25.77 4.18 -9.12
N ALA A 262 24.79 4.25 -8.24
CA ALA A 262 24.87 3.76 -6.88
C ALA A 262 23.75 2.76 -6.71
N ALA A 263 23.94 1.55 -7.29
CA ALA A 263 23.25 0.38 -6.79
C ALA A 263 23.72 0.18 -5.34
N CYS A 264 22.81 -0.14 -4.44
CA CYS A 264 23.18 -0.64 -3.13
C CYS A 264 24.13 -1.83 -3.33
N PRO A 265 25.32 -1.89 -2.71
CA PRO A 265 26.19 -3.04 -2.84
C PRO A 265 25.43 -4.25 -2.28
N SER A 266 25.12 -5.22 -3.14
CA SER A 266 24.61 -6.51 -2.70
C SER A 266 25.49 -7.06 -1.57
N SER A 267 24.87 -7.77 -0.63
CA SER A 267 25.35 -8.28 0.65
C SER A 267 26.61 -9.17 0.66
N GLU A 268 27.48 -9.09 -0.31
CA GLU A 268 28.69 -9.94 -0.42
C GLU A 268 30.04 -9.24 -0.33
N GLN A 269 30.12 -7.99 0.17
CA GLN A 269 31.43 -7.38 0.40
C GLN A 269 31.55 -6.80 1.81
N THR A 270 31.93 -7.67 2.75
CA THR A 270 32.47 -7.30 4.05
C THR A 270 33.86 -6.62 3.87
N ALA A 271 33.87 -5.29 3.86
CA ALA A 271 35.06 -4.51 4.22
C ALA A 271 34.62 -3.13 4.74
N PRO A 272 35.17 -2.65 5.87
CA PRO A 272 34.69 -1.41 6.49
C PRO A 272 35.21 -0.20 5.73
N ARG A 273 34.37 0.42 4.89
CA ARG A 273 34.66 1.76 4.39
C ARG A 273 34.26 2.78 5.45
N LYS A 274 35.25 3.33 6.14
CA LYS A 274 35.09 4.56 6.91
C LYS A 274 34.63 5.70 6.00
N ARG A 275 33.33 5.88 5.84
CA ARG A 275 32.74 7.11 5.30
C ARG A 275 32.47 8.05 6.47
N ARG A 276 33.11 9.21 6.46
CA ARG A 276 32.81 10.34 7.33
C ARG A 276 31.38 10.78 7.00
N ASN A 277 30.38 10.38 7.82
CA ASN A 277 29.00 10.82 7.76
C ASN A 277 28.90 12.31 8.07
N ARG A 278 28.93 13.14 7.02
CA ARG A 278 28.52 14.53 7.12
C ARG A 278 27.02 14.62 6.80
N TRP A 279 26.20 14.30 7.78
CA TRP A 279 24.76 14.43 7.69
C TRP A 279 24.38 15.90 7.46
N ARG A 280 23.96 16.23 6.26
CA ARG A 280 23.31 17.53 5.99
C ARG A 280 21.82 17.38 6.19
N ARG A 281 21.26 18.12 7.14
CA ARG A 281 19.83 18.26 7.39
C ARG A 281 19.20 18.97 6.20
N SER A 282 18.39 18.27 5.41
CA SER A 282 17.51 18.87 4.40
C SER A 282 16.07 18.59 4.80
N SER A 283 15.24 19.61 4.71
CA SER A 283 13.79 19.47 4.90
C SER A 283 13.15 19.53 3.51
N LEU A 284 12.34 18.55 3.17
CA LEU A 284 11.66 18.41 1.88
C LEU A 284 10.16 18.64 2.07
N HIS A 285 9.52 19.47 1.25
CA HIS A 285 8.08 19.56 1.16
C HIS A 285 7.60 18.60 0.08
N ALA A 286 6.89 17.54 0.47
CA ALA A 286 6.20 16.67 -0.46
C ALA A 286 4.71 16.69 -0.12
N VAL A 287 3.89 17.08 -1.07
CA VAL A 287 2.42 17.07 -0.93
C VAL A 287 1.91 15.93 -1.79
N LEU A 288 1.47 14.83 -1.14
CA LEU A 288 0.73 13.77 -1.80
C LEU A 288 -0.76 14.14 -1.76
N ARG A 289 -1.33 14.52 -2.89
CA ARG A 289 -2.73 14.97 -2.97
C ARG A 289 -3.49 14.36 -4.14
N GLY A 290 -4.78 14.11 -3.88
CA GLY A 290 -5.85 14.28 -4.88
C GLY A 290 -6.57 15.65 -4.76
N VAL A 291 -5.83 16.81 -4.62
CA VAL A 291 -6.38 18.18 -4.51
C VAL A 291 -5.45 19.18 -5.20
N PRO A 292 -5.96 20.23 -5.88
CA PRO A 292 -5.13 21.20 -6.61
C PRO A 292 -4.17 21.98 -5.70
N VAL A 293 -2.92 22.09 -6.14
CA VAL A 293 -1.83 22.85 -5.48
C VAL A 293 -2.14 24.35 -5.48
N ARG A 294 -1.93 25.02 -4.35
CA ARG A 294 -2.05 26.49 -4.29
C ARG A 294 -1.01 27.17 -5.18
N PRO A 295 -1.33 28.33 -5.82
CA PRO A 295 -0.46 29.01 -6.79
C PRO A 295 0.91 29.44 -6.25
N ASP A 296 1.05 29.63 -4.94
CA ASP A 296 2.26 30.06 -4.26
C ASP A 296 3.32 28.94 -4.16
N ILE A 297 2.91 27.67 -4.18
CA ILE A 297 3.84 26.54 -4.18
C ILE A 297 4.39 26.27 -5.61
N GLN A 298 3.62 26.62 -6.65
CA GLN A 298 4.08 26.55 -8.04
C GLN A 298 5.28 27.47 -8.33
N LYS A 299 5.40 28.59 -7.62
CA LYS A 299 6.50 29.55 -7.81
C LYS A 299 7.86 29.07 -7.28
N VAL A 300 7.88 28.14 -6.33
CA VAL A 300 9.13 27.59 -5.76
C VAL A 300 9.72 26.48 -6.66
N CYS A 301 8.89 25.86 -7.52
CA CYS A 301 9.32 24.81 -8.45
C CYS A 301 9.52 25.30 -9.90
N SER A 302 9.17 26.55 -10.20
CA SER A 302 9.27 27.12 -11.54
C SER A 302 10.45 28.10 -11.65
N GLY A 303 11.65 27.56 -11.80
CA GLY A 303 12.69 28.22 -12.60
C GLY A 303 12.28 28.06 -14.06
N PHE A 304 11.42 28.95 -14.55
CA PHE A 304 10.81 28.86 -15.86
C PHE A 304 11.81 29.30 -16.94
N ILE A 305 12.24 28.34 -17.77
CA ILE A 305 12.84 28.59 -19.07
C ILE A 305 11.77 28.19 -20.10
N PRO A 306 11.21 29.13 -20.89
CA PRO A 306 10.23 28.81 -21.91
C PRO A 306 10.85 27.91 -22.99
N GLY A 307 10.25 26.75 -23.27
CA GLY A 307 10.63 25.89 -24.38
C GLY A 307 11.23 24.51 -24.04
N THR A 308 11.40 24.17 -22.77
CA THR A 308 11.82 22.82 -22.38
C THR A 308 10.63 21.95 -21.95
N PRO A 309 10.59 20.65 -22.34
CA PRO A 309 9.52 19.75 -21.91
C PRO A 309 9.57 19.56 -20.40
N TYR A 310 8.40 19.56 -19.79
CA TYR A 310 8.13 19.41 -18.37
C TYR A 310 8.91 18.24 -17.76
N ARG A 311 9.91 18.53 -16.94
CA ARG A 311 10.56 17.51 -16.09
C ARG A 311 9.90 17.54 -14.71
N PRO A 312 9.32 16.44 -14.23
CA PRO A 312 8.66 16.41 -12.94
C PRO A 312 9.66 16.65 -11.80
N CYS A 313 9.28 17.46 -10.82
CA CYS A 313 10.07 17.75 -9.60
C CYS A 313 10.47 16.51 -8.78
N ALA A 314 9.84 15.35 -9.02
CA ALA A 314 10.20 14.07 -8.40
C ALA A 314 11.68 13.70 -8.62
N ALA A 315 12.25 14.01 -9.81
CA ALA A 315 13.65 13.79 -10.10
C ALA A 315 14.59 14.54 -9.16
N ALA A 316 14.23 15.76 -8.78
CA ALA A 316 15.04 16.58 -7.87
C ALA A 316 14.98 16.05 -6.42
N ILE A 317 13.86 15.45 -6.01
CA ILE A 317 13.67 14.91 -4.66
C ILE A 317 14.44 13.60 -4.49
N TRP A 318 14.38 12.70 -5.47
CA TRP A 318 15.11 11.44 -5.43
C TRP A 318 16.62 11.61 -5.64
N ASN A 319 17.05 12.61 -6.41
CA ASN A 319 18.46 12.84 -6.75
C ASN A 319 19.13 13.96 -5.97
N SER A 320 18.45 14.69 -5.06
CA SER A 320 19.06 15.85 -4.44
C SER A 320 20.13 15.49 -3.44
N THR A 321 21.35 15.57 -3.87
CA THR A 321 22.52 15.96 -3.07
C THR A 321 22.52 17.45 -2.71
N LEU A 322 21.50 18.21 -3.06
CA LEU A 322 21.46 19.67 -2.92
C LEU A 322 21.02 20.10 -1.50
N PRO A 323 21.73 21.03 -0.87
CA PRO A 323 21.65 21.32 0.56
C PRO A 323 20.45 22.17 1.02
N GLN A 324 19.51 22.55 0.16
CA GLN A 324 18.60 23.66 0.42
C GLN A 324 17.09 23.36 0.44
N TYR A 325 16.67 22.09 0.28
CA TYR A 325 15.24 21.77 0.23
C TYR A 325 14.74 21.16 1.53
N ARG A 326 13.73 21.83 2.13
CA ARG A 326 12.89 21.25 3.19
C ARG A 326 11.76 20.48 2.54
N ALA A 327 11.72 19.13 2.69
CA ALA A 327 10.56 18.37 2.27
C ALA A 327 9.58 18.24 3.42
N TYR A 328 8.34 18.56 3.16
CA TYR A 328 7.23 18.27 4.04
C TYR A 328 6.33 17.28 3.30
N LEU A 329 6.05 16.17 3.93
CA LEU A 329 5.09 15.20 3.45
C LEU A 329 3.74 15.56 4.06
N SER A 330 2.76 15.90 3.22
CA SER A 330 1.37 15.97 3.62
C SER A 330 0.66 14.79 3.01
N VAL A 331 0.26 13.83 3.83
CA VAL A 331 -0.59 12.71 3.41
C VAL A 331 -2.02 13.11 3.74
N SER A 332 -2.77 13.60 2.76
CA SER A 332 -4.20 13.84 2.91
C SER A 332 -4.99 12.83 2.10
N TYR A 333 -5.83 12.08 2.77
CA TYR A 333 -6.85 11.23 2.17
C TYR A 333 -8.21 11.89 2.34
N GLU A 334 -8.83 12.31 1.23
CA GLU A 334 -10.22 12.75 1.23
C GLU A 334 -11.15 11.55 1.09
N GLY A 335 -11.25 10.74 2.13
CA GLY A 335 -12.37 9.86 2.37
C GLY A 335 -13.40 10.63 3.19
N LYS A 336 -14.60 10.84 2.67
CA LYS A 336 -15.70 11.44 3.43
C LYS A 336 -16.06 10.53 4.60
N ARG A 337 -15.46 10.74 5.76
CA ARG A 337 -16.09 10.32 7.03
C ARG A 337 -17.13 11.39 7.36
N LYS A 338 -18.38 11.17 6.98
CA LYS A 338 -19.52 11.67 7.76
C LYS A 338 -19.90 10.54 8.70
N LEU A 339 -19.77 10.84 10.00
CA LEU A 339 -20.39 10.09 11.07
C LEU A 339 -21.88 9.97 10.84
#